data_e5238fe1099195dee5ba601b646d345e
#
_entry.id   e5238fe1099195dee5ba601b646d345e
#
_cell.length_a   1.000
_cell.length_b   1.000
_cell.length_c   1.000
_cell.angle_alpha   90.00
_cell.angle_beta   90.00
_cell.angle_gamma   90.00
#
_symmetry.space_group_name_H-M   'P 1'
#
loop_
_entity.id
_entity.type
_entity.pdbx_description
1 polymer ?
#
loop_
_entity_poly.entity_id
_entity_poly.type
_entity_poly.pdbx_seq_one_letter_code
_entity_poly.pdbx_strand_id
1 'polypeptide(L)'
;MNPTLPAPNCIIDKITAVHRLNVLTLNVHKGFTFFNRRFILPELRDAVRATGADLVFLQEVHGSHQQHAISHPAWPEAPQYEFLADSMWPQFAYGRNAVYPHGDHGNALLSKFPIVRSENLDVSVEGNEQRGLLHCQLEVPGHDEVHAICVH
;
A
#
# COMPACT_ATOMS: atom_id res chain seq x y z
N MET A 1 -49.70 22.71 -29.54
CA MET A 1 -48.46 21.95 -29.84
C MET A 1 -47.42 22.34 -28.83
N ASN A 2 -47.19 21.49 -27.85
CA ASN A 2 -46.14 21.70 -26.87
C ASN A 2 -44.80 21.15 -27.41
N PRO A 3 -43.69 21.91 -27.37
CA PRO A 3 -42.38 21.37 -27.73
C PRO A 3 -41.89 20.43 -26.65
N THR A 4 -41.66 19.19 -27.04
CA THR A 4 -41.04 18.15 -26.23
C THR A 4 -39.59 18.55 -25.94
N LEU A 5 -39.23 18.73 -24.66
CA LEU A 5 -37.87 18.94 -24.22
C LEU A 5 -37.05 17.69 -24.54
N PRO A 6 -35.82 17.80 -25.07
CA PRO A 6 -34.94 16.66 -25.24
C PRO A 6 -34.53 16.09 -23.86
N ALA A 7 -34.53 14.77 -23.76
CA ALA A 7 -34.08 14.06 -22.58
C ALA A 7 -32.62 14.43 -22.26
N PRO A 8 -32.23 14.51 -20.97
CA PRO A 8 -30.83 14.75 -20.59
C PRO A 8 -29.97 13.61 -21.13
N ASN A 9 -29.01 13.94 -21.98
CA ASN A 9 -27.94 13.04 -22.35
C ASN A 9 -27.23 12.62 -21.08
N CYS A 10 -27.52 11.43 -20.59
CA CYS A 10 -26.72 10.75 -19.59
C CYS A 10 -25.40 10.40 -20.28
N ILE A 11 -24.41 11.28 -20.13
CA ILE A 11 -23.02 10.96 -20.44
C ILE A 11 -22.61 9.99 -19.32
N ILE A 12 -22.84 8.70 -19.55
CA ILE A 12 -22.16 7.66 -18.79
C ILE A 12 -20.70 7.83 -19.20
N ASP A 13 -19.90 8.43 -18.32
CA ASP A 13 -18.45 8.41 -18.45
C ASP A 13 -18.06 6.96 -18.73
N LYS A 14 -17.63 6.68 -19.97
CA LYS A 14 -17.11 5.38 -20.35
C LYS A 14 -15.86 5.18 -19.50
N ILE A 15 -16.00 4.48 -18.39
CA ILE A 15 -14.84 4.05 -17.59
C ILE A 15 -13.97 3.23 -18.53
N THR A 16 -12.82 3.82 -18.90
CA THR A 16 -11.87 3.15 -19.79
C THR A 16 -11.28 1.98 -19.05
N ALA A 17 -11.42 0.77 -19.61
CA ALA A 17 -10.85 -0.42 -19.04
C ALA A 17 -9.32 -0.30 -18.90
N VAL A 18 -8.78 -0.73 -17.75
CA VAL A 18 -7.34 -0.77 -17.53
C VAL A 18 -6.78 -2.02 -18.18
N HIS A 19 -5.97 -1.85 -19.22
CA HIS A 19 -5.37 -2.97 -19.94
C HIS A 19 -3.93 -3.31 -19.48
N ARG A 20 -3.35 -2.45 -18.63
CA ARG A 20 -1.99 -2.61 -18.12
C ARG A 20 -1.88 -2.06 -16.71
N LEU A 21 -1.32 -2.87 -15.82
CA LEU A 21 -0.96 -2.49 -14.45
C LEU A 21 0.55 -2.41 -14.32
N ASN A 22 1.06 -1.28 -13.82
CA ASN A 22 2.43 -1.14 -13.41
C ASN A 22 2.55 -1.49 -11.93
N VAL A 23 3.35 -2.48 -11.62
CA VAL A 23 3.49 -3.03 -10.28
C VAL A 23 4.92 -2.86 -9.79
N LEU A 24 5.08 -2.37 -8.57
CA LEU A 24 6.34 -2.33 -7.85
C LEU A 24 6.26 -3.26 -6.64
N THR A 25 7.31 -4.02 -6.39
CA THR A 25 7.50 -4.73 -5.11
C THR A 25 8.81 -4.29 -4.49
N LEU A 26 8.80 -4.02 -3.18
CA LEU A 26 9.95 -3.46 -2.47
C LEU A 26 9.96 -3.91 -1.00
N ASN A 27 11.06 -4.54 -0.59
CA ASN A 27 11.36 -4.67 0.83
C ASN A 27 11.96 -3.35 1.33
N VAL A 28 11.24 -2.64 2.20
CA VAL A 28 11.66 -1.33 2.72
C VAL A 28 12.63 -1.42 3.90
N HIS A 29 12.90 -2.64 4.36
CA HIS A 29 13.84 -2.91 5.45
C HIS A 29 13.63 -1.95 6.63
N LYS A 30 12.37 -1.78 7.04
CA LYS A 30 11.94 -0.91 8.15
C LYS A 30 12.35 0.56 7.99
N GLY A 31 12.63 1.01 6.75
CA GLY A 31 13.05 2.39 6.42
C GLY A 31 14.54 2.65 6.57
N PHE A 32 15.37 1.60 6.72
CA PHE A 32 16.81 1.73 6.92
C PHE A 32 17.62 1.10 5.79
N THR A 33 18.88 1.54 5.65
CA THR A 33 19.87 0.83 4.85
C THR A 33 20.26 -0.49 5.50
N PHE A 34 20.95 -1.34 4.72
CA PHE A 34 21.50 -2.60 5.21
C PHE A 34 22.29 -2.43 6.53
N PHE A 35 22.04 -3.31 7.48
CA PHE A 35 22.51 -3.23 8.89
C PHE A 35 21.96 -2.04 9.70
N ASN A 36 20.81 -1.47 9.32
CA ASN A 36 20.18 -0.34 10.03
C ASN A 36 21.10 0.89 10.24
N ARG A 37 22.04 1.10 9.30
CA ARG A 37 23.07 2.16 9.44
C ARG A 37 22.55 3.56 9.19
N ARG A 38 21.57 3.71 8.30
CA ARG A 38 21.03 5.02 7.92
C ARG A 38 19.52 4.90 7.70
N PHE A 39 18.76 5.83 8.24
CA PHE A 39 17.36 6.00 7.94
C PHE A 39 17.19 6.66 6.57
N ILE A 40 16.46 6.03 5.64
CA ILE A 40 16.33 6.44 4.24
C ILE A 40 14.88 6.47 3.75
N LEU A 41 13.91 6.44 4.66
CA LEU A 41 12.50 6.38 4.27
C LEU A 41 12.06 7.57 3.40
N PRO A 42 12.51 8.83 3.63
CA PRO A 42 12.18 9.95 2.76
C PRO A 42 12.69 9.76 1.33
N GLU A 43 13.93 9.30 1.17
CA GLU A 43 14.52 9.02 -0.14
C GLU A 43 13.81 7.85 -0.84
N LEU A 44 13.39 6.83 -0.08
CA LEU A 44 12.58 5.72 -0.60
C LEU A 44 11.23 6.22 -1.10
N ARG A 45 10.55 7.11 -0.36
CA ARG A 45 9.29 7.70 -0.81
C ARG A 45 9.44 8.36 -2.18
N ASP A 46 10.46 9.19 -2.34
CA ASP A 46 10.68 9.91 -3.59
C ASP A 46 11.00 8.96 -4.75
N ALA A 47 11.80 7.92 -4.50
CA ALA A 47 12.10 6.87 -5.49
C ALA A 47 10.85 6.06 -5.88
N VAL A 48 10.03 5.64 -4.91
CA VAL A 48 8.79 4.91 -5.16
C VAL A 48 7.82 5.76 -5.96
N ARG A 49 7.66 7.04 -5.64
CA ARG A 49 6.83 7.99 -6.40
C ARG A 49 7.29 8.13 -7.85
N ALA A 50 8.58 8.20 -8.08
CA ALA A 50 9.15 8.34 -9.43
C ALA A 50 8.83 7.16 -10.35
N THR A 51 8.51 5.97 -9.81
CA THR A 51 8.11 4.81 -10.62
C THR A 51 6.76 4.97 -11.29
N GLY A 52 5.86 5.76 -10.68
CA GLY A 52 4.49 5.93 -11.14
C GLY A 52 3.64 4.66 -11.07
N ALA A 53 4.08 3.63 -10.33
CA ALA A 53 3.39 2.35 -10.22
C ALA A 53 1.92 2.51 -9.82
N ASP A 54 1.06 1.63 -10.32
CA ASP A 54 -0.36 1.61 -9.98
C ASP A 54 -0.61 0.87 -8.67
N LEU A 55 0.19 -0.18 -8.43
CA LEU A 55 0.22 -0.97 -7.20
C LEU A 55 1.65 -1.04 -6.66
N VAL A 56 1.81 -0.89 -5.35
CA VAL A 56 3.10 -1.03 -4.67
C VAL A 56 2.96 -2.02 -3.53
N PHE A 57 3.70 -3.13 -3.62
CA PHE A 57 3.80 -4.14 -2.58
C PHE A 57 5.02 -3.86 -1.72
N LEU A 58 4.80 -3.66 -0.43
CA LEU A 58 5.84 -3.32 0.54
C LEU A 58 6.01 -4.45 1.56
N GLN A 59 7.25 -4.85 1.81
CA GLN A 59 7.61 -5.81 2.86
C GLN A 59 8.46 -5.11 3.93
N GLU A 60 8.44 -5.64 5.14
CA GLU A 60 9.13 -5.09 6.32
C GLU A 60 8.85 -3.60 6.56
N VAL A 61 7.60 -3.18 6.41
CA VAL A 61 7.19 -1.81 6.69
C VAL A 61 6.68 -1.67 8.13
N HIS A 62 7.08 -0.62 8.84
CA HIS A 62 6.57 -0.35 10.18
C HIS A 62 5.15 0.21 10.15
N GLY A 63 4.28 -0.34 11.02
CA GLY A 63 3.02 0.28 11.38
C GLY A 63 3.25 1.40 12.40
N SER A 64 3.82 1.07 13.56
CA SER A 64 4.21 2.04 14.57
C SER A 64 5.58 1.70 15.15
N HIS A 65 6.32 2.71 15.65
CA HIS A 65 7.56 2.48 16.37
C HIS A 65 7.92 3.67 17.27
N GLN A 66 7.65 3.56 18.57
CA GLN A 66 7.80 4.66 19.52
C GLN A 66 9.26 5.09 19.74
N GLN A 67 10.22 4.17 19.79
CA GLN A 67 11.62 4.48 20.06
C GLN A 67 12.30 5.16 18.86
N HIS A 68 11.99 4.75 17.64
CA HIS A 68 12.56 5.37 16.45
C HIS A 68 12.07 6.79 16.25
N ALA A 69 10.83 7.09 16.60
CA ALA A 69 10.30 8.46 16.59
C ALA A 69 11.10 9.43 17.48
N ILE A 70 11.67 8.93 18.58
CA ILE A 70 12.52 9.73 19.47
C ILE A 70 13.94 9.91 18.90
N SER A 71 14.46 8.87 18.25
CA SER A 71 15.86 8.79 17.84
C SER A 71 16.15 9.39 16.46
N HIS A 72 15.12 9.52 15.63
CA HIS A 72 15.23 9.97 14.23
C HIS A 72 14.30 11.16 13.97
N PRO A 73 14.82 12.40 13.86
CA PRO A 73 13.99 13.58 13.61
C PRO A 73 13.17 13.54 12.31
N ALA A 74 13.61 12.76 11.33
CA ALA A 74 12.89 12.55 10.06
C ALA A 74 11.87 11.40 10.11
N TRP A 75 11.66 10.79 11.28
CA TRP A 75 10.67 9.72 11.44
C TRP A 75 9.26 10.29 11.26
N PRO A 76 8.41 9.72 10.37
CA PRO A 76 7.07 10.24 10.16
C PRO A 76 6.17 10.01 11.39
N GLU A 77 5.25 10.93 11.64
CA GLU A 77 4.20 10.74 12.66
C GLU A 77 3.21 9.64 12.25
N ALA A 78 2.92 9.57 10.94
CA ALA A 78 2.08 8.52 10.37
C ALA A 78 2.85 7.20 10.24
N PRO A 79 2.16 6.05 10.18
CA PRO A 79 2.75 4.77 9.81
C PRO A 79 3.55 4.86 8.50
N GLN A 80 4.61 4.06 8.37
CA GLN A 80 5.49 4.15 7.19
C GLN A 80 4.76 3.90 5.87
N TYR A 81 3.77 3.01 5.85
CA TYR A 81 2.99 2.76 4.63
C TYR A 81 2.12 3.97 4.24
N GLU A 82 1.57 4.72 5.20
CA GLU A 82 0.85 5.96 4.91
C GLU A 82 1.79 7.04 4.41
N PHE A 83 2.95 7.20 5.04
CA PHE A 83 3.98 8.13 4.61
C PHE A 83 4.47 7.86 3.18
N LEU A 84 4.65 6.58 2.82
CA LEU A 84 5.03 6.17 1.48
C LEU A 84 3.90 6.34 0.47
N ALA A 85 2.64 6.10 0.87
CA ALA A 85 1.48 6.32 0.01
C ALA A 85 1.33 7.80 -0.37
N ASP A 86 1.55 8.70 0.60
CA ASP A 86 1.40 10.14 0.42
C ASP A 86 0.08 10.47 -0.33
N SER A 87 0.13 11.38 -1.29
CA SER A 87 -1.01 11.74 -2.14
C SER A 87 -1.14 10.89 -3.42
N MET A 88 -0.14 10.06 -3.74
CA MET A 88 -0.12 9.30 -5.00
C MET A 88 -0.97 8.03 -4.96
N TRP A 89 -1.03 7.37 -3.81
CA TRP A 89 -1.82 6.17 -3.59
C TRP A 89 -2.88 6.42 -2.52
N PRO A 90 -4.11 6.78 -2.94
CA PRO A 90 -5.17 7.15 -2.00
C PRO A 90 -5.71 5.97 -1.20
N GLN A 91 -5.39 4.75 -1.62
CA GLN A 91 -5.81 3.52 -0.96
C GLN A 91 -4.59 2.73 -0.49
N PHE A 92 -4.65 2.22 0.72
CA PHE A 92 -3.62 1.33 1.26
C PHE A 92 -4.24 0.31 2.23
N ALA A 93 -3.58 -0.84 2.34
CA ALA A 93 -3.87 -1.87 3.34
C ALA A 93 -2.58 -2.29 4.02
N TYR A 94 -2.66 -2.65 5.30
CA TYR A 94 -1.53 -3.09 6.11
C TYR A 94 -1.85 -4.40 6.83
N GLY A 95 -0.97 -5.39 6.65
CA GLY A 95 -1.00 -6.66 7.34
C GLY A 95 0.12 -6.70 8.40
N ARG A 96 -0.27 -6.56 9.67
CA ARG A 96 0.68 -6.63 10.78
C ARG A 96 1.10 -8.07 11.03
N ASN A 97 2.39 -8.35 10.94
CA ASN A 97 2.94 -9.70 11.07
C ASN A 97 3.67 -9.88 12.42
N ALA A 98 4.69 -9.08 12.67
CA ALA A 98 5.47 -9.17 13.90
C ALA A 98 5.20 -7.99 14.82
N VAL A 99 4.95 -8.27 16.09
CA VAL A 99 4.65 -7.29 17.14
C VAL A 99 5.73 -7.34 18.20
N TYR A 100 6.27 -6.18 18.55
CA TYR A 100 7.30 -6.00 19.57
C TYR A 100 6.82 -5.00 20.62
N PRO A 101 7.46 -4.92 21.80
CA PRO A 101 7.06 -3.98 22.85
C PRO A 101 6.99 -2.52 22.42
N HIS A 102 7.76 -2.12 21.40
CA HIS A 102 7.88 -0.73 20.95
C HIS A 102 7.31 -0.47 19.58
N GLY A 103 6.71 -1.46 18.92
CA GLY A 103 6.13 -1.30 17.61
C GLY A 103 5.81 -2.61 16.90
N ASP A 104 5.48 -2.50 15.63
CA ASP A 104 5.13 -3.62 14.78
C ASP A 104 5.64 -3.40 13.36
N HIS A 105 5.79 -4.47 12.61
CA HIS A 105 6.04 -4.41 11.17
C HIS A 105 5.31 -5.53 10.41
N GLY A 106 5.16 -5.35 9.13
CA GLY A 106 4.47 -6.31 8.28
C GLY A 106 4.56 -5.95 6.81
N ASN A 107 3.53 -6.37 6.08
CA ASN A 107 3.38 -6.12 4.67
C ASN A 107 2.34 -5.03 4.43
N ALA A 108 2.50 -4.24 3.37
CA ALA A 108 1.49 -3.29 2.94
C ALA A 108 1.28 -3.32 1.42
N LEU A 109 0.09 -2.91 1.01
CA LEU A 109 -0.26 -2.64 -0.37
C LEU A 109 -0.65 -1.17 -0.47
N LEU A 110 -0.05 -0.45 -1.41
CA LEU A 110 -0.51 0.88 -1.83
C LEU A 110 -1.18 0.74 -3.20
N SER A 111 -2.31 1.41 -3.40
CA SER A 111 -3.11 1.26 -4.61
C SER A 111 -3.67 2.59 -5.09
N LYS A 112 -3.64 2.81 -6.41
CA LYS A 112 -4.41 3.86 -7.08
C LYS A 112 -5.88 3.49 -7.24
N PHE A 113 -6.22 2.21 -7.07
CA PHE A 113 -7.58 1.68 -7.20
C PHE A 113 -8.20 1.41 -5.83
N PRO A 114 -9.54 1.45 -5.71
CA PRO A 114 -10.21 1.11 -4.47
C PRO A 114 -9.85 -0.29 -3.96
N ILE A 115 -9.54 -0.40 -2.67
CA ILE A 115 -9.41 -1.67 -1.97
C ILE A 115 -10.75 -1.95 -1.30
N VAL A 116 -11.52 -2.90 -1.86
CA VAL A 116 -12.88 -3.21 -1.37
C VAL A 116 -12.87 -4.19 -0.20
N ARG A 117 -11.81 -4.98 -0.10
CA ARG A 117 -11.60 -5.91 1.01
C ARG A 117 -10.10 -6.17 1.21
N SER A 118 -9.69 -6.32 2.46
CA SER A 118 -8.35 -6.78 2.82
C SER A 118 -8.40 -7.72 4.02
N GLU A 119 -7.54 -8.71 4.03
CA GLU A 119 -7.32 -9.61 5.16
C GLU A 119 -5.84 -10.02 5.23
N ASN A 120 -5.34 -10.19 6.44
CA ASN A 120 -3.98 -10.68 6.67
C ASN A 120 -4.03 -12.06 7.30
N LEU A 121 -3.59 -13.08 6.58
CA LEU A 121 -3.56 -14.46 7.03
C LEU A 121 -2.22 -14.75 7.67
N ASP A 122 -2.21 -15.33 8.86
CA ASP A 122 -1.00 -15.81 9.50
C ASP A 122 -0.50 -17.08 8.77
N VAL A 123 0.70 -16.98 8.21
CA VAL A 123 1.39 -18.07 7.52
C VAL A 123 2.72 -18.41 8.20
N SER A 124 2.84 -18.07 9.48
CA SER A 124 4.03 -18.32 10.29
C SER A 124 4.31 -19.80 10.43
N VAL A 125 5.59 -20.15 10.47
CA VAL A 125 6.07 -21.49 10.84
C VAL A 125 6.58 -21.43 12.27
N GLU A 126 6.14 -22.38 13.10
CA GLU A 126 6.53 -22.43 14.51
C GLU A 126 8.05 -22.36 14.68
N GLY A 127 8.52 -21.53 15.64
CA GLY A 127 9.93 -21.30 15.92
C GLY A 127 10.63 -20.29 15.00
N ASN A 128 9.94 -19.71 14.02
CA ASN A 128 10.45 -18.67 13.12
C ASN A 128 9.78 -17.32 13.36
N GLU A 129 10.30 -16.28 12.70
CA GLU A 129 9.69 -14.97 12.70
C GLU A 129 8.25 -15.02 12.12
N GLN A 130 7.35 -14.28 12.75
CA GLN A 130 5.97 -14.22 12.31
C GLN A 130 5.85 -13.67 10.89
N ARG A 131 5.06 -14.35 10.06
CA ARG A 131 4.83 -14.05 8.66
C ARG A 131 3.34 -13.92 8.37
N GLY A 132 3.00 -13.01 7.48
CA GLY A 132 1.62 -12.82 7.04
C GLY A 132 1.53 -12.79 5.53
N LEU A 133 0.37 -13.20 5.05
CA LEU A 133 -0.06 -13.05 3.68
C LEU A 133 -1.18 -12.00 3.66
N LEU A 134 -0.85 -10.79 3.20
CA LEU A 134 -1.83 -9.72 3.02
C LEU A 134 -2.52 -9.90 1.67
N HIS A 135 -3.79 -10.26 1.72
CA HIS A 135 -4.65 -10.40 0.55
C HIS A 135 -5.58 -9.18 0.45
N CYS A 136 -5.61 -8.56 -0.72
CA CYS A 136 -6.49 -7.43 -1.03
C CYS A 136 -7.30 -7.73 -2.29
N GLN A 137 -8.57 -7.39 -2.27
CA GLN A 137 -9.44 -7.37 -3.43
C GLN A 137 -9.58 -5.93 -3.91
N LEU A 138 -9.32 -5.70 -5.19
CA LEU A 138 -9.27 -4.38 -5.81
C LEU A 138 -10.39 -4.22 -6.83
N GLU A 139 -10.94 -3.01 -6.89
CA GLU A 139 -11.86 -2.59 -7.93
C GLU A 139 -11.08 -1.89 -9.05
N VAL A 140 -10.76 -2.64 -10.11
CA VAL A 140 -9.99 -2.15 -11.26
C VAL A 140 -10.91 -2.00 -12.47
N PRO A 141 -11.01 -0.80 -13.08
CA PRO A 141 -11.91 -0.56 -14.20
C PRO A 141 -11.70 -1.55 -15.36
N GLY A 142 -12.78 -2.22 -15.78
CA GLY A 142 -12.78 -3.19 -16.88
C GLY A 142 -12.43 -4.63 -16.46
N HIS A 143 -12.30 -4.88 -15.16
CA HIS A 143 -12.07 -6.22 -14.60
C HIS A 143 -13.13 -6.54 -13.55
N ASP A 144 -13.61 -7.79 -13.54
CA ASP A 144 -14.64 -8.21 -12.60
C ASP A 144 -14.08 -8.31 -11.17
N GLU A 145 -12.87 -8.85 -11.03
CA GLU A 145 -12.24 -9.08 -9.75
C GLU A 145 -10.71 -9.15 -9.90
N VAL A 146 -10.00 -8.33 -9.14
CA VAL A 146 -8.54 -8.33 -9.11
C VAL A 146 -8.06 -8.56 -7.68
N HIS A 147 -7.25 -9.59 -7.50
CA HIS A 147 -6.67 -9.95 -6.21
C HIS A 147 -5.19 -9.60 -6.19
N ALA A 148 -4.77 -8.87 -5.16
CA ALA A 148 -3.38 -8.55 -4.88
C ALA A 148 -2.94 -9.26 -3.60
N ILE A 149 -1.85 -10.02 -3.67
CA ILE A 149 -1.33 -10.78 -2.55
C ILE A 149 0.10 -10.36 -2.27
N CYS A 150 0.33 -9.81 -1.06
CA CYS A 150 1.65 -9.42 -0.58
C CYS A 150 2.13 -10.41 0.49
N VAL A 151 3.27 -11.00 0.25
CA VAL A 151 3.91 -11.97 1.15
C VAL A 151 5.41 -11.70 1.21
N HIS A 152 6.03 -12.08 2.33
CA HIS A 152 7.48 -11.95 2.56
C HIS A 152 8.05 -13.21 3.18
#